data_52764a22e7a38c4ebfc733764fccdd76
#
_entry.id   52764a22e7a38c4ebfc733764fccdd76
#
_cell.length_a   1.000
_cell.length_b   1.000
_cell.length_c   1.000
_cell.angle_alpha   90.00
_cell.angle_beta   90.00
_cell.angle_gamma   90.00
#
_symmetry.space_group_name_H-M   'P 1'
#
loop_
_entity.id
_entity.type
_entity.pdbx_description
1 polymer ?
#
loop_
_entity_poly.entity_id
_entity_poly.type
_entity_poly.pdbx_seq_one_letter_code
_entity_poly.pdbx_strand_id
1 'polypeptide(L)'
;LAREKGMLIIHAPSSTVDFYSDAPARKRAKDAPTAKPPVALSKDVRWGTNWCWPNKSREPELPIDDTDMGCDCEEEYPIREAWTRQIDLIEIDAERDAITDNGQEAYNLLAQHGIDNVILMGVHLNMCVLGRPVGIRQMVTVGKNVVLMRDMTDTMYNPKKRPFVSHFAGT
;
A
#
# COMPACT_ATOMS: atom_id res chain seq x y z
N LEU A 1 -15.12 3.35 -13.13
CA LEU A 1 -14.17 3.44 -14.24
C LEU A 1 -13.21 2.24 -14.29
N ALA A 2 -12.44 1.93 -13.23
CA ALA A 2 -11.50 0.80 -13.24
C ALA A 2 -12.20 -0.55 -13.49
N ARG A 3 -13.27 -0.82 -12.75
CA ARG A 3 -14.09 -2.04 -12.93
C ARG A 3 -14.74 -2.15 -14.31
N GLU A 4 -15.19 -1.04 -14.89
CA GLU A 4 -15.74 -0.99 -16.25
C GLU A 4 -14.69 -1.32 -17.30
N LYS A 5 -13.42 -1.09 -17.01
CA LYS A 5 -12.27 -1.44 -17.87
C LYS A 5 -11.72 -2.84 -17.60
N GLY A 6 -12.39 -3.64 -16.76
CA GLY A 6 -11.96 -4.99 -16.43
C GLY A 6 -10.73 -5.07 -15.53
N MET A 7 -10.39 -3.99 -14.84
CA MET A 7 -9.27 -3.99 -13.90
C MET A 7 -9.65 -4.70 -12.60
N LEU A 8 -8.78 -5.55 -12.10
CA LEU A 8 -8.86 -6.09 -10.75
C LEU A 8 -8.53 -4.98 -9.75
N ILE A 9 -9.36 -4.79 -8.73
CA ILE A 9 -9.08 -3.88 -7.62
C ILE A 9 -8.72 -4.72 -6.39
N ILE A 10 -7.56 -4.41 -5.81
CA ILE A 10 -7.11 -4.98 -4.54
C ILE A 10 -7.09 -3.86 -3.51
N HIS A 11 -7.98 -3.93 -2.54
CA HIS A 11 -7.99 -3.03 -1.39
C HIS A 11 -7.00 -3.52 -0.36
N ALA A 12 -6.09 -2.65 0.07
CA ALA A 12 -5.07 -2.98 1.06
C ALA A 12 -5.14 -2.06 2.30
N PRO A 13 -6.26 -2.11 3.06
CA PRO A 13 -6.44 -1.27 4.23
C PRO A 13 -5.51 -1.72 5.35
N SER A 14 -4.46 -0.93 5.58
CA SER A 14 -3.41 -1.23 6.56
C SER A 14 -3.94 -1.51 7.95
N SER A 15 -3.53 -2.65 8.52
CA SER A 15 -3.84 -3.07 9.90
C SER A 15 -5.34 -3.20 10.21
N THR A 16 -6.22 -3.16 9.20
CA THR A 16 -7.67 -3.28 9.39
C THR A 16 -8.29 -4.39 8.53
N VAL A 17 -7.48 -5.24 7.92
CA VAL A 17 -7.94 -6.35 7.05
C VAL A 17 -8.81 -7.35 7.82
N ASP A 18 -8.58 -7.52 9.12
CA ASP A 18 -9.35 -8.42 9.97
C ASP A 18 -10.83 -8.01 10.09
N PHE A 19 -11.13 -6.72 9.96
CA PHE A 19 -12.52 -6.25 9.87
C PHE A 19 -13.30 -6.93 8.73
N TYR A 20 -12.60 -7.33 7.68
CA TYR A 20 -13.18 -7.95 6.48
C TYR A 20 -13.07 -9.47 6.45
N SER A 21 -12.76 -10.13 7.57
CA SER A 21 -12.49 -11.58 7.64
C SER A 21 -13.53 -12.44 6.93
N ASP A 22 -14.81 -12.08 7.02
CA ASP A 22 -15.93 -12.79 6.43
C ASP A 22 -16.38 -12.26 5.06
N ALA A 23 -15.79 -11.14 4.61
CA ALA A 23 -16.16 -10.53 3.34
C ALA A 23 -15.76 -11.42 2.13
N PRO A 24 -16.63 -11.54 1.10
CA PRO A 24 -16.30 -12.31 -0.10
C PRO A 24 -15.00 -11.86 -0.77
N ALA A 25 -14.75 -10.55 -0.83
CA ALA A 25 -13.53 -9.98 -1.37
C ALA A 25 -12.26 -10.40 -0.59
N ARG A 26 -12.38 -10.57 0.75
CA ARG A 26 -11.28 -11.09 1.58
C ARG A 26 -11.06 -12.59 1.35
N LYS A 27 -12.13 -13.37 1.26
CA LYS A 27 -12.05 -14.81 0.95
C LYS A 27 -11.39 -15.03 -0.40
N ARG A 28 -11.77 -14.24 -1.42
CA ARG A 28 -11.15 -14.32 -2.76
C ARG A 28 -9.63 -14.16 -2.72
N ALA A 29 -9.12 -13.24 -1.89
CA ALA A 29 -7.68 -13.08 -1.74
C ALA A 29 -7.01 -14.28 -1.07
N LYS A 30 -7.64 -14.84 -0.02
CA LYS A 30 -7.13 -16.02 0.69
C LYS A 30 -7.16 -17.29 -0.18
N ASP A 31 -8.19 -17.44 -1.01
CA ASP A 31 -8.44 -18.64 -1.80
C ASP A 31 -7.69 -18.64 -3.14
N ALA A 32 -7.03 -17.53 -3.50
CA ALA A 32 -6.24 -17.45 -4.72
C ALA A 32 -5.14 -18.52 -4.75
N PRO A 33 -5.01 -19.29 -5.85
CA PRO A 33 -4.02 -20.36 -5.96
C PRO A 33 -2.60 -19.85 -5.68
N THR A 34 -1.88 -20.55 -4.81
CA THR A 34 -0.51 -20.16 -4.46
C THR A 34 0.41 -20.17 -5.68
N ALA A 35 1.00 -19.02 -5.97
CA ALA A 35 1.99 -18.85 -7.02
C ALA A 35 3.37 -18.54 -6.41
N LYS A 36 4.41 -19.11 -7.00
CA LYS A 36 5.78 -18.85 -6.57
C LYS A 36 6.29 -17.57 -7.21
N PRO A 37 6.62 -16.53 -6.44
CA PRO A 37 7.23 -15.34 -7.00
C PRO A 37 8.66 -15.63 -7.51
N PRO A 38 9.18 -14.84 -8.48
CA PRO A 38 10.50 -15.05 -9.07
C PRO A 38 11.64 -14.86 -8.07
N VAL A 39 11.41 -14.04 -7.05
CA VAL A 39 12.34 -13.81 -5.92
C VAL A 39 11.57 -13.87 -4.61
N ALA A 40 12.28 -14.04 -3.50
CA ALA A 40 11.66 -14.09 -2.18
C ALA A 40 10.94 -12.76 -1.86
N LEU A 41 9.74 -12.87 -1.31
CA LEU A 41 9.03 -11.72 -0.75
C LEU A 41 9.78 -11.21 0.48
N SER A 42 9.67 -9.90 0.72
CA SER A 42 10.27 -9.29 1.91
C SER A 42 9.77 -9.96 3.19
N LYS A 43 10.71 -10.21 4.10
CA LYS A 43 10.44 -10.75 5.44
C LYS A 43 10.64 -9.73 6.54
N ASP A 44 11.01 -8.51 6.19
CA ASP A 44 11.15 -7.45 7.16
C ASP A 44 9.80 -7.20 7.82
N VAL A 45 9.80 -7.18 9.13
CA VAL A 45 8.57 -7.05 9.93
C VAL A 45 8.57 -5.70 10.61
N ARG A 46 7.51 -4.94 10.39
CA ARG A 46 7.21 -3.73 11.14
C ARG A 46 5.70 -3.62 11.33
N TRP A 47 5.28 -3.27 12.54
CA TRP A 47 3.85 -3.15 12.92
C TRP A 47 3.03 -4.41 12.59
N GLY A 48 3.63 -5.58 12.78
CA GLY A 48 2.97 -6.87 12.57
C GLY A 48 2.78 -7.30 11.13
N THR A 49 3.36 -6.56 10.15
CA THR A 49 3.33 -6.89 8.73
C THR A 49 4.72 -6.89 8.12
N ASN A 50 4.92 -7.64 7.05
CA ASN A 50 6.17 -7.64 6.31
C ASN A 50 6.26 -6.39 5.44
N TRP A 51 7.38 -5.68 5.55
CA TRP A 51 7.65 -4.48 4.79
C TRP A 51 8.92 -4.61 3.96
N CYS A 52 8.95 -3.94 2.82
CA CYS A 52 10.15 -3.80 2.00
C CYS A 52 10.77 -2.42 2.25
N TRP A 53 11.66 -2.34 3.23
CA TRP A 53 12.33 -1.10 3.59
C TRP A 53 13.50 -0.78 2.68
N PRO A 54 13.86 0.53 2.55
CA PRO A 54 15.08 0.93 1.87
C PRO A 54 16.30 0.22 2.45
N ASN A 55 17.15 -0.28 1.58
CA ASN A 55 18.46 -0.78 2.00
C ASN A 55 19.40 0.40 2.21
N LYS A 56 19.62 0.80 3.46
CA LYS A 56 20.46 1.94 3.84
C LYS A 56 21.88 1.90 3.30
N SER A 57 22.38 0.72 2.91
CA SER A 57 23.72 0.58 2.28
C SER A 57 23.72 0.84 0.78
N ARG A 58 22.55 0.89 0.14
CA ARG A 58 22.40 1.03 -1.32
C ARG A 58 21.54 2.20 -1.76
N GLU A 59 20.73 2.72 -0.85
CA GLU A 59 19.74 3.75 -1.14
C GLU A 59 19.94 4.93 -0.18
N PRO A 60 19.90 6.16 -0.69
CA PRO A 60 19.93 7.34 0.17
C PRO A 60 18.68 7.38 1.05
N GLU A 61 18.78 8.06 2.17
CA GLU A 61 17.61 8.39 2.98
C GLU A 61 16.67 9.30 2.19
N LEU A 62 15.36 9.17 2.45
CA LEU A 62 14.39 10.09 1.89
C LEU A 62 14.71 11.51 2.38
N PRO A 63 14.59 12.53 1.52
CA PRO A 63 14.92 13.92 1.87
C PRO A 63 13.83 14.57 2.74
N ILE A 64 13.28 13.84 3.68
CA ILE A 64 12.13 14.20 4.51
C ILE A 64 12.57 14.28 5.96
N ASP A 65 12.25 15.40 6.61
CA ASP A 65 12.33 15.50 8.07
C ASP A 65 11.07 14.88 8.68
N ASP A 66 11.21 13.74 9.32
CA ASP A 66 10.14 12.99 9.96
C ASP A 66 10.17 13.07 11.50
N THR A 67 10.91 14.04 12.05
CA THR A 67 11.08 14.21 13.51
C THR A 67 9.79 14.52 14.25
N ASP A 68 8.77 15.02 13.55
CA ASP A 68 7.40 15.25 14.03
C ASP A 68 6.41 14.16 13.59
N MET A 69 6.93 13.01 13.15
CA MET A 69 6.14 11.89 12.62
C MET A 69 5.28 12.25 11.40
N GLY A 70 5.66 13.30 10.66
CA GLY A 70 4.95 13.79 9.48
C GLY A 70 3.67 14.56 9.78
N CYS A 71 3.46 14.99 11.03
CA CYS A 71 2.30 15.79 11.40
C CYS A 71 2.54 17.26 11.05
N ASP A 72 1.59 17.89 10.36
CA ASP A 72 1.52 19.33 10.13
C ASP A 72 0.46 20.02 11.01
N CYS A 73 -0.07 19.28 11.98
CA CYS A 73 -1.05 19.76 12.94
C CYS A 73 -0.44 20.83 13.86
N GLU A 74 -1.24 21.82 14.26
CA GLU A 74 -0.80 22.85 15.23
C GLU A 74 -0.76 22.31 16.66
N GLU A 75 -1.52 21.26 16.96
CA GLU A 75 -1.55 20.59 18.27
C GLU A 75 -1.08 19.14 18.14
N GLU A 76 -0.30 18.68 19.12
CA GLU A 76 0.03 17.27 19.23
C GLU A 76 -1.21 16.46 19.57
N TYR A 77 -1.69 15.68 18.62
CA TYR A 77 -2.75 14.70 18.88
C TYR A 77 -2.12 13.40 19.37
N PRO A 78 -2.65 12.80 20.46
CA PRO A 78 -2.22 11.47 20.84
C PRO A 78 -2.50 10.50 19.67
N ILE A 79 -1.48 9.71 19.33
CA ILE A 79 -1.65 8.65 18.32
C ILE A 79 -2.73 7.70 18.84
N ARG A 80 -3.87 7.72 18.20
CA ARG A 80 -4.98 6.79 18.44
C ARG A 80 -5.13 5.90 17.23
N GLU A 81 -5.69 4.73 17.41
CA GLU A 81 -6.18 3.96 16.27
C GLU A 81 -7.20 4.82 15.51
N ALA A 82 -6.74 5.39 14.40
CA ALA A 82 -7.50 6.42 13.69
C ALA A 82 -8.69 5.81 12.93
N TRP A 83 -8.61 4.52 12.60
CA TRP A 83 -9.63 3.82 11.82
C TRP A 83 -9.63 2.33 12.11
N THR A 84 -10.78 1.71 11.95
CA THR A 84 -10.99 0.26 12.10
C THR A 84 -11.25 -0.44 10.77
N ARG A 85 -11.52 0.31 9.74
CA ARG A 85 -11.83 -0.16 8.37
C ARG A 85 -11.51 0.91 7.34
N GLN A 86 -11.52 0.53 6.06
CA GLN A 86 -11.44 1.47 4.95
C GLN A 86 -12.63 2.44 4.99
N ILE A 87 -12.41 3.68 4.57
CA ILE A 87 -13.49 4.69 4.49
C ILE A 87 -14.59 4.23 3.52
N ASP A 88 -15.84 4.41 3.90
CA ASP A 88 -17.00 3.95 3.12
C ASP A 88 -17.14 4.63 1.75
N LEU A 89 -16.48 5.77 1.56
CA LEU A 89 -16.42 6.45 0.26
C LEU A 89 -15.73 5.61 -0.82
N ILE A 90 -14.83 4.72 -0.43
CA ILE A 90 -14.17 3.79 -1.34
C ILE A 90 -14.95 2.49 -1.34
N GLU A 91 -15.84 2.33 -2.32
CA GLU A 91 -16.67 1.14 -2.46
C GLU A 91 -15.84 -0.11 -2.70
N ILE A 92 -16.22 -1.19 -2.03
CA ILE A 92 -15.70 -2.54 -2.23
C ILE A 92 -16.77 -3.37 -2.91
N ASP A 93 -16.48 -3.84 -4.12
CA ASP A 93 -17.37 -4.75 -4.84
C ASP A 93 -17.13 -6.19 -4.36
N ALA A 94 -18.13 -6.75 -3.69
CA ALA A 94 -18.02 -8.08 -3.11
C ALA A 94 -17.78 -9.19 -4.14
N GLU A 95 -18.19 -9.01 -5.39
CA GLU A 95 -18.07 -10.01 -6.44
C GLU A 95 -16.77 -9.90 -7.26
N ARG A 96 -16.21 -8.70 -7.36
CA ARG A 96 -15.11 -8.42 -8.29
C ARG A 96 -13.79 -8.03 -7.62
N ASP A 97 -13.86 -7.35 -6.48
CA ASP A 97 -12.67 -6.85 -5.80
C ASP A 97 -12.04 -7.89 -4.87
N ALA A 98 -10.82 -7.65 -4.46
CA ALA A 98 -10.13 -8.41 -3.43
C ALA A 98 -9.66 -7.49 -2.29
N ILE A 99 -9.52 -8.06 -1.08
CA ILE A 99 -9.00 -7.35 0.09
C ILE A 99 -7.84 -8.14 0.67
N THR A 100 -6.66 -7.52 0.71
CA THR A 100 -5.49 -8.11 1.38
C THR A 100 -4.41 -7.06 1.60
N ASP A 101 -3.67 -7.19 2.69
CA ASP A 101 -2.40 -6.51 2.94
C ASP A 101 -1.21 -7.49 2.95
N ASN A 102 -1.45 -8.73 2.56
CA ASN A 102 -0.44 -9.79 2.48
C ASN A 102 0.16 -9.87 1.08
N GLY A 103 1.49 -9.77 0.99
CA GLY A 103 2.20 -9.77 -0.29
C GLY A 103 2.09 -11.06 -1.09
N GLN A 104 2.01 -12.22 -0.41
CA GLN A 104 1.83 -13.50 -1.11
C GLN A 104 0.43 -13.62 -1.71
N GLU A 105 -0.60 -13.23 -0.96
CA GLU A 105 -1.97 -13.25 -1.46
C GLU A 105 -2.16 -12.27 -2.63
N ALA A 106 -1.59 -11.06 -2.55
CA ALA A 106 -1.61 -10.12 -3.66
C ALA A 106 -0.89 -10.69 -4.89
N TYR A 107 0.29 -11.28 -4.70
CA TYR A 107 1.01 -11.93 -5.80
C TYR A 107 0.22 -13.09 -6.42
N ASN A 108 -0.42 -13.91 -5.60
CA ASN A 108 -1.29 -15.02 -6.05
C ASN A 108 -2.41 -14.50 -6.97
N LEU A 109 -3.10 -13.44 -6.55
CA LEU A 109 -4.16 -12.81 -7.35
C LEU A 109 -3.63 -12.29 -8.69
N LEU A 110 -2.50 -11.58 -8.68
CA LEU A 110 -1.89 -11.06 -9.90
C LEU A 110 -1.47 -12.20 -10.84
N ALA A 111 -0.89 -13.27 -10.32
CA ALA A 111 -0.49 -14.44 -11.09
C ALA A 111 -1.70 -15.20 -11.67
N GLN A 112 -2.74 -15.39 -10.86
CA GLN A 112 -3.99 -16.06 -11.28
C GLN A 112 -4.64 -15.37 -12.47
N HIS A 113 -4.58 -14.03 -12.51
CA HIS A 113 -5.19 -13.21 -13.55
C HIS A 113 -4.21 -12.80 -14.67
N GLY A 114 -2.95 -13.26 -14.64
CA GLY A 114 -1.93 -12.90 -15.63
C GLY A 114 -1.63 -11.39 -15.65
N ILE A 115 -1.70 -10.73 -14.49
CA ILE A 115 -1.51 -9.28 -14.38
C ILE A 115 -0.04 -8.95 -14.13
N ASP A 116 0.55 -8.17 -15.03
CA ASP A 116 1.93 -7.68 -14.93
C ASP A 116 2.02 -6.17 -14.68
N ASN A 117 0.96 -5.43 -14.95
CA ASN A 117 0.92 -3.98 -14.77
C ASN A 117 0.06 -3.63 -13.55
N VAL A 118 0.62 -2.87 -12.61
CA VAL A 118 -0.04 -2.51 -11.35
C VAL A 118 -0.06 -0.99 -11.22
N ILE A 119 -1.24 -0.43 -10.95
CA ILE A 119 -1.40 0.98 -10.62
C ILE A 119 -1.56 1.05 -9.09
N LEU A 120 -0.71 1.82 -8.44
CA LEU A 120 -0.78 2.07 -7.01
C LEU A 120 -1.27 3.49 -6.73
N MET A 121 -2.09 3.62 -5.68
CA MET A 121 -2.61 4.90 -5.19
C MET A 121 -2.94 4.80 -3.71
N GLY A 122 -3.09 5.93 -3.04
CA GLY A 122 -3.51 6.00 -1.64
C GLY A 122 -2.49 6.67 -0.74
N VAL A 123 -2.54 6.39 0.55
CA VAL A 123 -1.75 7.08 1.57
C VAL A 123 -0.95 6.10 2.42
N HIS A 124 0.29 6.44 2.79
CA HIS A 124 1.05 7.59 2.30
C HIS A 124 2.20 7.08 1.43
N LEU A 125 2.62 7.88 0.44
CA LEU A 125 3.64 7.46 -0.53
C LEU A 125 4.93 6.99 0.15
N ASN A 126 5.49 7.80 1.05
CA ASN A 126 6.75 7.52 1.76
C ASN A 126 6.66 6.42 2.83
N MET A 127 5.50 5.83 3.00
CA MET A 127 5.24 4.73 3.96
C MET A 127 4.60 3.52 3.29
N CYS A 128 3.27 3.37 3.42
CA CYS A 128 2.54 2.18 3.00
C CYS A 128 2.62 1.93 1.49
N VAL A 129 2.46 2.98 0.67
CA VAL A 129 2.49 2.85 -0.79
C VAL A 129 3.88 2.41 -1.27
N LEU A 130 4.94 2.91 -0.63
CA LEU A 130 6.30 2.52 -0.97
C LEU A 130 6.69 1.15 -0.39
N GLY A 131 6.44 0.93 0.91
CA GLY A 131 7.09 -0.13 1.67
C GLY A 131 6.23 -1.34 2.05
N ARG A 132 4.91 -1.27 1.95
CA ARG A 132 4.03 -2.41 2.29
C ARG A 132 4.24 -3.61 1.35
N PRO A 133 3.86 -4.84 1.77
CA PRO A 133 3.98 -6.03 0.92
C PRO A 133 3.27 -5.94 -0.42
N VAL A 134 2.26 -5.08 -0.53
CA VAL A 134 1.54 -4.76 -1.77
C VAL A 134 2.02 -3.45 -2.41
N GLY A 135 3.04 -2.82 -1.84
CA GLY A 135 3.57 -1.53 -2.25
C GLY A 135 4.57 -1.61 -3.41
N ILE A 136 5.05 -0.44 -3.81
CA ILE A 136 5.93 -0.26 -4.99
C ILE A 136 7.16 -1.17 -4.92
N ARG A 137 7.89 -1.15 -3.80
CA ARG A 137 9.17 -1.90 -3.67
C ARG A 137 8.97 -3.39 -3.88
N GLN A 138 7.95 -3.97 -3.22
CA GLN A 138 7.68 -5.39 -3.32
C GLN A 138 7.23 -5.77 -4.73
N MET A 139 6.31 -4.99 -5.32
CA MET A 139 5.78 -5.28 -6.66
C MET A 139 6.87 -5.19 -7.74
N VAL A 140 7.74 -4.18 -7.67
CA VAL A 140 8.90 -4.07 -8.57
C VAL A 140 9.88 -5.23 -8.36
N THR A 141 10.15 -5.60 -7.11
CA THR A 141 11.06 -6.71 -6.78
C THR A 141 10.57 -8.04 -7.35
N VAL A 142 9.26 -8.27 -7.38
CA VAL A 142 8.68 -9.49 -7.98
C VAL A 142 8.39 -9.35 -9.47
N GLY A 143 8.94 -8.33 -10.13
CA GLY A 143 8.93 -8.19 -11.59
C GLY A 143 7.67 -7.57 -12.18
N LYS A 144 6.84 -6.88 -11.37
CA LYS A 144 5.67 -6.17 -11.88
C LYS A 144 6.03 -4.78 -12.40
N ASN A 145 5.38 -4.35 -13.46
CA ASN A 145 5.43 -2.96 -13.93
C ASN A 145 4.51 -2.10 -13.05
N VAL A 146 5.11 -1.16 -12.32
CA VAL A 146 4.38 -0.37 -11.33
C VAL A 146 4.26 1.08 -11.79
N VAL A 147 3.06 1.62 -11.72
CA VAL A 147 2.73 3.02 -12.00
C VAL A 147 2.08 3.62 -10.76
N LEU A 148 2.53 4.80 -10.35
CA LEU A 148 1.92 5.59 -9.28
C LEU A 148 0.89 6.55 -9.86
N MET A 149 -0.32 6.55 -9.33
CA MET A 149 -1.34 7.57 -9.63
C MET A 149 -1.15 8.74 -8.65
N ARG A 150 -0.37 9.74 -9.07
CA ARG A 150 0.08 10.83 -8.20
C ARG A 150 -1.06 11.69 -7.64
N ASP A 151 -2.04 12.01 -8.45
CA ASP A 151 -3.20 12.82 -8.09
C ASP A 151 -4.21 12.13 -7.15
N MET A 152 -3.98 10.84 -6.88
CA MET A 152 -4.72 10.03 -5.89
C MET A 152 -3.79 9.46 -4.82
N THR A 153 -2.65 10.08 -4.60
CA THR A 153 -1.65 9.66 -3.61
C THR A 153 -1.18 10.88 -2.83
N ASP A 154 -0.98 10.69 -1.54
CA ASP A 154 -0.44 11.72 -0.66
C ASP A 154 0.82 11.24 0.05
N THR A 155 1.67 12.19 0.44
CA THR A 155 2.94 11.97 1.13
C THR A 155 2.87 12.52 2.54
N MET A 156 3.25 11.73 3.54
CA MET A 156 3.19 12.14 4.94
C MET A 156 4.48 12.84 5.37
N TYR A 157 4.43 14.15 5.48
CA TYR A 157 5.46 14.99 6.07
C TYR A 157 4.91 16.40 6.34
N ASN A 158 5.60 17.15 7.19
CA ASN A 158 5.26 18.55 7.45
C ASN A 158 5.88 19.44 6.36
N PRO A 159 5.08 20.16 5.53
CA PRO A 159 5.60 21.01 4.45
C PRO A 159 6.41 22.22 4.95
N LYS A 160 6.34 22.54 6.25
CA LYS A 160 7.17 23.56 6.90
C LYS A 160 8.57 23.06 7.29
N LYS A 161 8.85 21.76 7.10
CA LYS A 161 10.13 21.09 7.28
C LYS A 161 10.69 20.61 5.94
N ARG A 162 11.88 20.03 5.94
CA ARG A 162 12.44 19.45 4.71
C ARG A 162 11.50 18.39 4.13
N PRO A 163 11.21 18.44 2.81
CA PRO A 163 11.88 19.21 1.74
C PRO A 163 11.33 20.62 1.50
N PHE A 164 10.46 21.18 2.34
CA PHE A 164 9.85 22.51 2.23
C PHE A 164 9.03 22.71 0.95
N VAL A 165 8.36 21.67 0.51
CA VAL A 165 7.46 21.68 -0.64
C VAL A 165 6.06 21.21 -0.22
N SER A 166 5.05 21.53 -1.00
CA SER A 166 3.69 21.04 -0.74
C SER A 166 3.62 19.52 -0.91
N HIS A 167 2.64 18.87 -0.28
CA HIS A 167 2.40 17.43 -0.44
C HIS A 167 2.28 17.04 -1.92
N PHE A 168 1.56 17.84 -2.72
CA PHE A 168 1.45 17.62 -4.16
C PHE A 168 2.80 17.61 -4.90
N ALA A 169 3.71 18.52 -4.53
CA ALA A 169 5.04 18.56 -5.13
C ALA A 169 5.95 17.45 -4.61
N GLY A 170 5.73 16.98 -3.40
CA GLY A 170 6.48 15.88 -2.77
C GLY A 170 6.05 14.49 -3.24
N THR A 171 4.85 14.36 -3.77
CA THR A 171 4.34 13.14 -4.40
C THR A 171 4.69 13.10 -5.88
#